data_f38d38079803a46d4ee22fc104d9d195
#
_entry.id   f38d38079803a46d4ee22fc104d9d195
#
_cell.length_a   1.000
_cell.length_b   1.000
_cell.length_c   1.000
_cell.angle_alpha   90.00
_cell.angle_beta   90.00
_cell.angle_gamma   90.00
#
_symmetry.space_group_name_H-M   'P 1'
#
loop_
_entity.id
_entity.type
_entity.pdbx_description
1 polymer ?
#
loop_
_entity_poly.entity_id
_entity_poly.type
_entity_poly.pdbx_seq_one_letter_code
_entity_poly.pdbx_strand_id
1 'polypeptide(L)'
;MVWVKKSVAMILFLGIFLMPQTVYAAEDYMDEMMQKLKLDEVDDAMEKNVTQLPDKYTFSDMVQSFVAEGTDGISRDNICDYVFDLFFYEIAAVKPLFIQIISMSILFAFFGKLLVTKSQYVSEMSFFVVYTGIMLLLLQSFQLISEVVESGIGKTTSFMTAFIPTYATTLLLSGNTASAGSFYGLAFGIVYVLELAMKFLFIPGVHIYVLLVLLDHLFEESKLSKFAELFESGIYLALKVGLAVVMGMGVVQSLIAPAKDRLSVSSLYQGFKAVPGVGNSCGAAGELLGGCTIMIKNSMGAAALLVLVILGLEPVLKVLCFHVMYRLASAVLQPFCDKRLAESIAGMGKGCGIYLKIMWNALLLFFLTISMIAASTGFIN
;
A
#
# COMPACT_ATOMS: atom_id res chain seq x y z
N MET A 1 1.83 -12.75 12.66
CA MET A 1 0.41 -13.10 12.47
C MET A 1 -0.56 -12.23 13.27
N VAL A 2 -0.40 -12.01 14.56
CA VAL A 2 -1.28 -11.13 15.38
C VAL A 2 -1.23 -9.66 14.93
N TRP A 3 -0.09 -9.17 14.48
CA TRP A 3 0.11 -7.78 14.04
C TRP A 3 -0.61 -7.50 12.71
N VAL A 4 -0.54 -8.43 11.75
CA VAL A 4 -1.23 -8.31 10.45
C VAL A 4 -2.76 -8.32 10.65
N LYS A 5 -3.29 -9.21 11.50
CA LYS A 5 -4.73 -9.22 11.84
C LYS A 5 -5.19 -7.92 12.50
N LYS A 6 -4.40 -7.36 13.43
CA LYS A 6 -4.74 -6.05 14.06
C LYS A 6 -4.68 -4.90 13.07
N SER A 7 -3.74 -4.91 12.14
CA SER A 7 -3.60 -3.83 11.15
C SER A 7 -4.68 -3.90 10.07
N VAL A 8 -5.02 -5.09 9.57
CA VAL A 8 -6.15 -5.29 8.64
C VAL A 8 -7.48 -4.93 9.31
N ALA A 9 -7.68 -5.37 10.54
CA ALA A 9 -8.88 -5.02 11.32
C ALA A 9 -8.96 -3.50 11.60
N MET A 10 -7.84 -2.82 11.82
CA MET A 10 -7.79 -1.38 12.05
C MET A 10 -8.11 -0.59 10.79
N ILE A 11 -7.66 -1.03 9.60
CA ILE A 11 -7.99 -0.40 8.31
C ILE A 11 -9.47 -0.60 7.99
N LEU A 12 -10.00 -1.81 8.15
CA LEU A 12 -11.42 -2.08 7.99
C LEU A 12 -12.27 -1.28 8.98
N PHE A 13 -11.83 -1.14 10.23
CA PHE A 13 -12.54 -0.37 11.25
C PHE A 13 -12.49 1.14 10.97
N LEU A 14 -11.35 1.68 10.51
CA LEU A 14 -11.25 3.09 10.10
C LEU A 14 -12.08 3.36 8.84
N GLY A 15 -12.10 2.45 7.87
CA GLY A 15 -12.95 2.53 6.68
C GLY A 15 -14.45 2.59 7.03
N ILE A 16 -14.90 1.78 7.99
CA ILE A 16 -16.30 1.73 8.45
C ILE A 16 -16.69 3.01 9.21
N PHE A 17 -15.76 3.64 9.92
CA PHE A 17 -16.04 4.84 10.73
C PHE A 17 -16.17 6.14 9.91
N LEU A 18 -15.70 6.14 8.65
CA LEU A 18 -15.74 7.29 7.73
C LEU A 18 -16.99 7.33 6.83
N MET A 19 -18.01 6.50 7.10
CA MET A 19 -19.16 6.33 6.20
C MET A 19 -20.14 7.49 6.27
N PRO A 20 -20.56 8.03 5.09
CA PRO A 20 -21.56 9.10 5.01
C PRO A 20 -22.97 8.58 5.30
N GLN A 21 -23.77 9.38 6.03
CA GLN A 21 -25.22 9.15 6.16
C GLN A 21 -25.93 9.59 4.87
N THR A 22 -26.80 8.76 4.36
CA THR A 22 -27.56 8.98 3.12
C THR A 22 -28.54 10.17 3.23
N VAL A 23 -28.45 11.12 2.30
CA VAL A 23 -29.42 12.17 2.09
C VAL A 23 -29.92 12.07 0.64
N TYR A 24 -31.21 11.85 0.46
CA TYR A 24 -31.88 11.88 -0.85
C TYR A 24 -31.95 13.33 -1.36
N ALA A 25 -31.15 13.70 -2.36
CA ALA A 25 -31.33 14.95 -3.07
C ALA A 25 -30.70 14.96 -4.46
N ALA A 26 -31.55 15.23 -5.45
CA ALA A 26 -31.26 15.71 -6.81
C ALA A 26 -30.27 14.87 -7.65
N GLU A 27 -30.72 13.74 -8.19
CA GLU A 27 -29.99 12.88 -9.14
C GLU A 27 -29.44 13.67 -10.34
N ASP A 28 -30.23 14.54 -10.97
CA ASP A 28 -29.81 15.32 -12.16
C ASP A 28 -28.60 16.23 -11.91
N TYR A 29 -28.49 16.84 -10.74
CA TYR A 29 -27.37 17.73 -10.41
C TYR A 29 -26.10 16.94 -10.06
N MET A 30 -26.26 15.77 -9.45
CA MET A 30 -25.14 14.88 -9.17
C MET A 30 -24.47 14.35 -10.42
N ASP A 31 -25.27 13.97 -11.42
CA ASP A 31 -24.77 13.50 -12.72
C ASP A 31 -24.02 14.62 -13.48
N GLU A 32 -24.54 15.85 -13.48
CA GLU A 32 -23.85 16.99 -14.07
C GLU A 32 -22.51 17.30 -13.36
N MET A 33 -22.46 17.20 -12.03
CA MET A 33 -21.22 17.38 -11.26
C MET A 33 -20.21 16.26 -11.51
N MET A 34 -20.66 15.01 -11.57
CA MET A 34 -19.78 13.86 -11.87
C MET A 34 -19.13 13.99 -13.25
N GLN A 35 -19.86 14.44 -14.26
CA GLN A 35 -19.31 14.70 -15.60
C GLN A 35 -18.26 15.82 -15.61
N LYS A 36 -18.35 16.82 -14.73
CA LYS A 36 -17.34 17.89 -14.61
C LYS A 36 -16.05 17.47 -13.91
N LEU A 37 -16.04 16.34 -13.23
CA LEU A 37 -14.93 15.86 -12.37
C LEU A 37 -13.94 14.98 -13.12
N LYS A 38 -13.80 14.98 -14.40
CA LYS A 38 -12.76 14.24 -15.15
C LYS A 38 -12.37 12.89 -14.49
N LEU A 39 -13.38 12.09 -14.15
CA LEU A 39 -13.16 10.78 -13.53
C LEU A 39 -12.47 9.80 -14.48
N ASP A 40 -12.56 10.04 -15.79
CA ASP A 40 -11.95 9.24 -16.85
C ASP A 40 -10.44 9.02 -16.65
N GLU A 41 -9.70 10.03 -16.16
CA GLU A 41 -8.27 9.90 -15.88
C GLU A 41 -7.99 8.94 -14.71
N VAL A 42 -8.89 8.87 -13.74
CA VAL A 42 -8.81 7.96 -12.59
C VAL A 42 -9.26 6.55 -12.99
N ASP A 43 -10.29 6.45 -13.82
CA ASP A 43 -10.78 5.19 -14.40
C ASP A 43 -9.67 4.54 -15.24
N ASP A 44 -9.03 5.29 -16.13
CA ASP A 44 -7.90 4.82 -16.93
C ASP A 44 -6.72 4.35 -16.05
N ALA A 45 -6.41 5.10 -14.98
CA ALA A 45 -5.35 4.72 -14.08
C ALA A 45 -5.70 3.46 -13.26
N MET A 46 -6.96 3.26 -12.91
CA MET A 46 -7.44 2.05 -12.26
C MET A 46 -7.40 0.85 -13.21
N GLU A 47 -7.93 0.97 -14.42
CA GLU A 47 -7.98 -0.11 -15.43
C GLU A 47 -6.57 -0.62 -15.76
N LYS A 48 -5.60 0.28 -15.95
CA LYS A 48 -4.21 -0.09 -16.23
C LYS A 48 -3.53 -0.84 -15.09
N ASN A 49 -3.93 -0.59 -13.86
CA ASN A 49 -3.23 -1.09 -12.69
C ASN A 49 -3.94 -2.24 -11.97
N VAL A 50 -5.23 -2.47 -12.21
CA VAL A 50 -6.02 -3.55 -11.62
C VAL A 50 -6.25 -4.66 -12.66
N THR A 51 -5.57 -5.77 -12.49
CA THR A 51 -5.57 -6.88 -13.48
C THR A 51 -6.71 -7.90 -13.27
N GLN A 52 -7.45 -7.85 -12.17
CA GLN A 52 -8.35 -8.92 -11.73
C GLN A 52 -9.74 -8.46 -11.28
N LEU A 53 -10.15 -7.24 -11.55
CA LEU A 53 -11.56 -6.86 -11.36
C LEU A 53 -12.42 -7.41 -12.51
N PRO A 54 -13.63 -7.92 -12.23
CA PRO A 54 -14.61 -8.19 -13.29
C PRO A 54 -14.82 -6.91 -14.11
N ASP A 55 -14.94 -7.04 -15.43
CA ASP A 55 -15.02 -5.97 -16.45
C ASP A 55 -16.11 -4.88 -16.24
N LYS A 56 -16.67 -4.77 -15.03
CA LYS A 56 -17.83 -3.94 -14.72
C LYS A 56 -17.64 -2.87 -13.64
N TYR A 57 -16.47 -2.78 -12.98
CA TYR A 57 -16.31 -1.83 -11.88
C TYR A 57 -15.24 -0.79 -12.22
N THR A 58 -15.66 0.36 -12.77
CA THR A 58 -14.82 1.55 -12.88
C THR A 58 -14.79 2.31 -11.54
N PHE A 59 -13.84 3.21 -11.37
CA PHE A 59 -13.82 4.11 -10.21
C PHE A 59 -15.08 4.97 -10.15
N SER A 60 -15.55 5.44 -11.32
CA SER A 60 -16.81 6.18 -11.49
C SER A 60 -18.02 5.39 -10.99
N ASP A 61 -18.12 4.10 -11.35
CA ASP A 61 -19.20 3.21 -10.86
C ASP A 61 -19.17 3.04 -9.35
N MET A 62 -17.95 2.91 -8.77
CA MET A 62 -17.79 2.82 -7.32
C MET A 62 -18.25 4.10 -6.63
N VAL A 63 -17.86 5.27 -7.14
CA VAL A 63 -18.31 6.56 -6.57
C VAL A 63 -19.83 6.67 -6.64
N GLN A 64 -20.44 6.31 -7.78
CA GLN A 64 -21.88 6.35 -8.00
C GLN A 64 -22.63 5.39 -7.05
N SER A 65 -22.12 4.17 -6.87
CA SER A 65 -22.68 3.21 -5.92
C SER A 65 -22.60 3.72 -4.48
N PHE A 66 -21.48 4.33 -4.08
CA PHE A 66 -21.36 4.93 -2.74
C PHE A 66 -22.26 6.14 -2.54
N VAL A 67 -22.55 6.90 -3.58
CA VAL A 67 -23.52 8.00 -3.53
C VAL A 67 -24.95 7.48 -3.40
N ALA A 68 -25.32 6.41 -4.14
CA ALA A 68 -26.68 5.88 -4.18
C ALA A 68 -27.03 4.97 -3.01
N GLU A 69 -26.15 4.03 -2.65
CA GLU A 69 -26.45 2.92 -1.74
C GLU A 69 -25.65 3.00 -0.42
N GLY A 70 -24.70 3.94 -0.32
CA GLY A 70 -23.76 3.95 0.80
C GLY A 70 -22.88 2.70 0.80
N THR A 71 -22.73 2.07 1.97
CA THR A 71 -21.85 0.89 2.14
C THR A 71 -22.55 -0.45 2.03
N ASP A 72 -23.86 -0.47 1.88
CA ASP A 72 -24.65 -1.72 1.88
C ASP A 72 -24.42 -2.54 0.59
N GLY A 73 -23.90 -1.91 -0.48
CA GLY A 73 -23.54 -2.58 -1.73
C GLY A 73 -22.31 -3.49 -1.66
N ILE A 74 -21.49 -3.44 -0.59
CA ILE A 74 -20.29 -4.25 -0.44
C ILE A 74 -20.56 -5.43 0.51
N SER A 75 -20.81 -6.61 -0.04
CA SER A 75 -20.95 -7.83 0.76
C SER A 75 -19.60 -8.24 1.36
N ARG A 76 -19.52 -8.32 2.70
CA ARG A 76 -18.32 -8.73 3.44
C ARG A 76 -17.87 -10.14 3.08
N ASP A 77 -18.81 -11.02 2.81
CA ASP A 77 -18.53 -12.43 2.50
C ASP A 77 -17.79 -12.55 1.17
N ASN A 78 -18.17 -11.76 0.16
CA ASN A 78 -17.49 -11.73 -1.15
C ASN A 78 -16.04 -11.24 -1.06
N ILE A 79 -15.73 -10.28 -0.17
CA ILE A 79 -14.35 -9.80 0.03
C ILE A 79 -13.48 -10.86 0.71
N CYS A 80 -14.00 -11.53 1.72
CA CYS A 80 -13.25 -12.59 2.41
C CYS A 80 -12.94 -13.74 1.47
N ASP A 81 -13.91 -14.19 0.69
CA ASP A 81 -13.73 -15.26 -0.29
C ASP A 81 -12.71 -14.86 -1.36
N TYR A 82 -12.79 -13.63 -1.90
CA TYR A 82 -11.80 -13.11 -2.85
C TYR A 82 -10.37 -13.09 -2.28
N VAL A 83 -10.19 -12.65 -1.03
CA VAL A 83 -8.88 -12.63 -0.38
C VAL A 83 -8.33 -14.05 -0.18
N PHE A 84 -9.18 -15.00 0.19
CA PHE A 84 -8.79 -16.40 0.33
C PHE A 84 -8.42 -17.03 -1.01
N ASP A 85 -9.21 -16.81 -2.04
CA ASP A 85 -8.95 -17.34 -3.38
C ASP A 85 -7.64 -16.76 -3.95
N LEU A 86 -7.42 -15.46 -3.81
CA LEU A 86 -6.18 -14.80 -4.20
C LEU A 86 -4.97 -15.35 -3.44
N PHE A 87 -5.10 -15.58 -2.13
CA PHE A 87 -4.03 -16.13 -1.31
C PHE A 87 -3.65 -17.56 -1.73
N PHE A 88 -4.62 -18.42 -1.97
CA PHE A 88 -4.35 -19.77 -2.45
C PHE A 88 -3.82 -19.80 -3.87
N TYR A 89 -4.29 -18.91 -4.74
CA TYR A 89 -3.74 -18.73 -6.07
C TYR A 89 -2.26 -18.35 -6.02
N GLU A 90 -1.89 -17.37 -5.21
CA GLU A 90 -0.49 -16.95 -5.07
C GLU A 90 0.40 -18.03 -4.45
N ILE A 91 -0.09 -18.81 -3.48
CA ILE A 91 0.63 -19.98 -2.97
C ILE A 91 0.88 -20.99 -4.09
N ALA A 92 -0.13 -21.29 -4.90
CA ALA A 92 0.00 -22.22 -6.02
C ALA A 92 1.00 -21.74 -7.07
N ALA A 93 1.02 -20.44 -7.37
CA ALA A 93 1.95 -19.81 -8.30
C ALA A 93 3.40 -19.85 -7.82
N VAL A 94 3.64 -19.69 -6.52
CA VAL A 94 4.99 -19.64 -5.92
C VAL A 94 5.53 -21.05 -5.60
N LYS A 95 4.64 -22.02 -5.38
CA LYS A 95 4.99 -23.41 -5.00
C LYS A 95 6.07 -24.07 -5.88
N PRO A 96 6.03 -24.01 -7.22
CA PRO A 96 7.04 -24.66 -8.07
C PRO A 96 8.46 -24.16 -7.80
N LEU A 97 8.62 -22.86 -7.62
CA LEU A 97 9.90 -22.21 -7.31
C LEU A 97 10.47 -22.73 -5.99
N PHE A 98 9.64 -22.87 -4.96
CA PHE A 98 10.09 -23.38 -3.67
C PHE A 98 10.40 -24.87 -3.69
N ILE A 99 9.66 -25.67 -4.45
CA ILE A 99 10.00 -27.08 -4.69
C ILE A 99 11.37 -27.17 -5.35
N GLN A 100 11.67 -26.31 -6.31
CA GLN A 100 12.98 -26.25 -6.98
C GLN A 100 14.08 -25.86 -5.99
N ILE A 101 13.90 -24.83 -5.16
CA ILE A 101 14.87 -24.42 -4.14
C ILE A 101 15.13 -25.56 -3.15
N ILE A 102 14.07 -26.18 -2.63
CA ILE A 102 14.18 -27.27 -1.64
C ILE A 102 14.87 -28.49 -2.26
N SER A 103 14.43 -28.94 -3.45
CA SER A 103 15.01 -30.10 -4.11
C SER A 103 16.48 -29.90 -4.45
N MET A 104 16.83 -28.71 -4.95
CA MET A 104 18.21 -28.36 -5.27
C MET A 104 19.07 -28.28 -4.02
N SER A 105 18.54 -27.70 -2.93
CA SER A 105 19.25 -27.62 -1.64
C SER A 105 19.51 -29.02 -1.05
N ILE A 106 18.55 -29.93 -1.11
CA ILE A 106 18.71 -31.32 -0.66
C ILE A 106 19.74 -32.07 -1.55
N LEU A 107 19.62 -31.90 -2.87
CA LEU A 107 20.54 -32.49 -3.81
C LEU A 107 22.00 -32.06 -3.54
N PHE A 108 22.20 -30.76 -3.38
CA PHE A 108 23.51 -30.21 -3.05
C PHE A 108 24.03 -30.63 -1.69
N ALA A 109 23.16 -30.71 -0.66
CA ALA A 109 23.53 -31.21 0.65
C ALA A 109 23.98 -32.68 0.59
N PHE A 110 23.32 -33.48 -0.25
CA PHE A 110 23.70 -34.90 -0.49
C PHE A 110 25.06 -34.96 -1.19
N PHE A 111 25.27 -34.22 -2.24
CA PHE A 111 26.59 -34.17 -2.94
C PHE A 111 27.68 -33.65 -2.00
N GLY A 112 27.44 -32.64 -1.20
CA GLY A 112 28.39 -32.15 -0.21
C GLY A 112 28.84 -33.26 0.76
N LYS A 113 27.91 -34.09 1.25
CA LYS A 113 28.21 -35.21 2.14
C LYS A 113 28.97 -36.35 1.44
N LEU A 114 28.71 -36.58 0.15
CA LEU A 114 29.47 -37.61 -0.63
C LEU A 114 30.92 -37.18 -0.88
N LEU A 115 31.18 -35.88 -0.99
CA LEU A 115 32.51 -35.34 -1.25
C LEU A 115 33.36 -35.17 0.02
N VAL A 116 32.77 -35.40 1.22
CA VAL A 116 33.51 -35.37 2.48
C VAL A 116 34.55 -36.46 2.51
N THR A 117 35.76 -36.10 2.12
CA THR A 117 36.98 -36.87 2.25
C THR A 117 37.66 -36.53 3.58
N LYS A 118 38.68 -37.32 3.99
CA LYS A 118 39.42 -37.11 5.27
C LYS A 118 40.10 -35.72 5.42
N SER A 119 40.05 -34.88 4.38
CA SER A 119 40.68 -33.56 4.37
C SER A 119 39.60 -32.47 4.62
N GLN A 120 39.73 -31.72 5.71
CA GLN A 120 38.89 -30.58 6.08
C GLN A 120 38.84 -29.54 4.94
N TYR A 121 39.97 -29.30 4.27
CA TYR A 121 40.06 -28.35 3.16
C TYR A 121 39.15 -28.71 1.98
N VAL A 122 39.08 -30.00 1.60
CA VAL A 122 38.19 -30.47 0.52
C VAL A 122 36.72 -30.33 0.90
N SER A 123 36.39 -30.54 2.17
CA SER A 123 35.03 -30.36 2.68
C SER A 123 34.56 -28.89 2.60
N GLU A 124 35.42 -27.94 3.03
CA GLU A 124 35.12 -26.50 2.97
C GLU A 124 34.99 -25.99 1.53
N MET A 125 35.89 -26.43 0.63
CA MET A 125 35.78 -26.08 -0.79
C MET A 125 34.51 -26.63 -1.44
N SER A 126 34.13 -27.86 -1.11
CA SER A 126 32.88 -28.46 -1.59
C SER A 126 31.65 -27.67 -1.10
N PHE A 127 31.65 -27.26 0.17
CA PHE A 127 30.60 -26.40 0.73
C PHE A 127 30.55 -25.07 -0.01
N PHE A 128 31.69 -24.42 -0.22
CA PHE A 128 31.75 -23.13 -0.91
C PHE A 128 31.11 -23.18 -2.30
N VAL A 129 31.46 -24.19 -3.12
CA VAL A 129 30.92 -24.35 -4.49
C VAL A 129 29.41 -24.59 -4.45
N VAL A 130 28.94 -25.49 -3.57
CA VAL A 130 27.54 -25.82 -3.40
C VAL A 130 26.74 -24.60 -2.91
N TYR A 131 27.26 -23.92 -1.90
CA TYR A 131 26.64 -22.74 -1.32
C TYR A 131 26.51 -21.60 -2.34
N THR A 132 27.55 -21.35 -3.12
CA THR A 132 27.54 -20.34 -4.19
C THR A 132 26.45 -20.61 -5.22
N GLY A 133 26.28 -21.88 -5.63
CA GLY A 133 25.20 -22.26 -6.54
C GLY A 133 23.81 -21.98 -5.98
N ILE A 134 23.57 -22.31 -4.71
CA ILE A 134 22.29 -22.04 -4.05
C ILE A 134 22.09 -20.52 -3.85
N MET A 135 23.14 -19.80 -3.46
CA MET A 135 23.10 -18.35 -3.31
C MET A 135 22.64 -17.64 -4.61
N LEU A 136 23.11 -18.08 -5.77
CA LEU A 136 22.66 -17.52 -7.05
C LEU A 136 21.16 -17.75 -7.28
N LEU A 137 20.65 -18.94 -6.99
CA LEU A 137 19.21 -19.24 -7.09
C LEU A 137 18.39 -18.38 -6.13
N LEU A 138 18.87 -18.21 -4.90
CA LEU A 138 18.20 -17.35 -3.91
C LEU A 138 18.18 -15.90 -4.35
N LEU A 139 19.26 -15.36 -4.88
CA LEU A 139 19.33 -13.99 -5.40
C LEU A 139 18.37 -13.78 -6.59
N GLN A 140 18.31 -14.73 -7.53
CA GLN A 140 17.35 -14.68 -8.64
C GLN A 140 15.90 -14.66 -8.13
N SER A 141 15.55 -15.53 -7.19
CA SER A 141 14.22 -15.55 -6.61
C SER A 141 13.89 -14.26 -5.82
N PHE A 142 14.91 -13.64 -5.20
CA PHE A 142 14.73 -12.38 -4.49
C PHE A 142 14.52 -11.19 -5.43
N GLN A 143 15.15 -11.20 -6.59
CA GLN A 143 14.92 -10.19 -7.62
C GLN A 143 13.46 -10.17 -8.08
N LEU A 144 12.84 -11.37 -8.29
CA LEU A 144 11.41 -11.45 -8.61
C LEU A 144 10.53 -10.80 -7.56
N ILE A 145 10.88 -10.96 -6.28
CA ILE A 145 10.13 -10.33 -5.18
C ILE A 145 10.30 -8.81 -5.22
N SER A 146 11.52 -8.34 -5.48
CA SER A 146 11.80 -6.91 -5.60
C SER A 146 10.98 -6.26 -6.72
N GLU A 147 10.88 -6.91 -7.87
CA GLU A 147 10.05 -6.47 -9.00
C GLU A 147 8.56 -6.40 -8.64
N VAL A 148 8.06 -7.39 -7.88
CA VAL A 148 6.67 -7.37 -7.36
C VAL A 148 6.44 -6.17 -6.45
N VAL A 149 7.39 -5.86 -5.56
CA VAL A 149 7.28 -4.72 -4.64
C VAL A 149 7.33 -3.40 -5.39
N GLU A 150 8.27 -3.26 -6.32
CA GLU A 150 8.42 -2.06 -7.15
C GLU A 150 7.18 -1.81 -8.00
N SER A 151 6.69 -2.84 -8.69
CA SER A 151 5.46 -2.78 -9.48
C SER A 151 4.24 -2.46 -8.62
N GLY A 152 4.08 -3.09 -7.45
CA GLY A 152 2.94 -2.88 -6.56
C GLY A 152 2.88 -1.46 -6.02
N ILE A 153 4.01 -0.89 -5.60
CA ILE A 153 4.06 0.51 -5.16
C ILE A 153 3.90 1.45 -6.36
N GLY A 154 4.49 1.13 -7.51
CA GLY A 154 4.30 1.90 -8.74
C GLY A 154 2.85 2.00 -9.18
N LYS A 155 2.08 0.90 -9.12
CA LYS A 155 0.63 0.90 -9.40
C LYS A 155 -0.13 1.83 -8.44
N THR A 156 0.19 1.76 -7.15
CA THR A 156 -0.43 2.59 -6.11
C THR A 156 -0.11 4.08 -6.28
N THR A 157 1.15 4.42 -6.58
CA THR A 157 1.57 5.81 -6.81
C THR A 157 0.99 6.37 -8.10
N SER A 158 0.90 5.56 -9.17
CA SER A 158 0.25 5.92 -10.43
C SER A 158 -1.22 6.27 -10.24
N PHE A 159 -1.97 5.43 -9.53
CA PHE A 159 -3.36 5.71 -9.16
C PHE A 159 -3.48 7.00 -8.34
N MET A 160 -2.66 7.18 -7.32
CA MET A 160 -2.68 8.38 -6.51
C MET A 160 -2.36 9.64 -7.31
N THR A 161 -1.46 9.56 -8.27
CA THR A 161 -1.09 10.69 -9.16
C THR A 161 -2.28 11.15 -10.01
N ALA A 162 -3.11 10.22 -10.50
CA ALA A 162 -4.35 10.54 -11.22
C ALA A 162 -5.47 11.02 -10.28
N PHE A 163 -5.58 10.40 -9.10
CA PHE A 163 -6.65 10.71 -8.14
C PHE A 163 -6.49 12.09 -7.47
N ILE A 164 -5.27 12.51 -7.15
CA ILE A 164 -5.01 13.75 -6.39
C ILE A 164 -5.62 14.99 -7.05
N PRO A 165 -5.43 15.28 -8.36
CA PRO A 165 -6.01 16.46 -9.01
C PRO A 165 -7.54 16.44 -9.00
N THR A 166 -8.12 15.27 -9.28
CA THR A 166 -9.57 15.07 -9.34
C THR A 166 -10.21 15.30 -7.96
N TYR A 167 -9.61 14.74 -6.91
CA TYR A 167 -10.10 14.95 -5.55
C TYR A 167 -9.90 16.38 -5.05
N ALA A 168 -8.78 17.02 -5.40
CA ALA A 168 -8.55 18.43 -5.09
C ALA A 168 -9.60 19.33 -5.77
N THR A 169 -9.98 19.03 -7.02
CA THR A 169 -11.04 19.74 -7.74
C THR A 169 -12.40 19.59 -7.03
N THR A 170 -12.71 18.40 -6.54
CA THR A 170 -13.93 18.14 -5.75
C THR A 170 -13.95 18.94 -4.45
N LEU A 171 -12.81 19.05 -3.77
CA LEU A 171 -12.67 19.90 -2.59
C LEU A 171 -12.87 21.38 -2.91
N LEU A 172 -12.36 21.86 -4.05
CA LEU A 172 -12.58 23.25 -4.52
C LEU A 172 -14.05 23.52 -4.76
N LEU A 173 -14.75 22.61 -5.46
CA LEU A 173 -16.18 22.73 -5.73
C LEU A 173 -17.04 22.69 -4.46
N SER A 174 -16.56 22.01 -3.41
CA SER A 174 -17.21 22.00 -2.07
C SER A 174 -16.94 23.28 -1.25
N GLY A 175 -16.28 24.30 -1.82
CA GLY A 175 -15.93 25.53 -1.11
C GLY A 175 -14.70 25.40 -0.19
N ASN A 176 -14.00 24.28 -0.20
CA ASN A 176 -12.83 24.01 0.66
C ASN A 176 -11.51 24.35 -0.07
N THR A 177 -11.31 25.61 -0.44
CA THR A 177 -10.18 26.05 -1.26
C THR A 177 -8.80 25.86 -0.60
N ALA A 178 -8.68 26.23 0.69
CA ALA A 178 -7.44 26.04 1.43
C ALA A 178 -7.17 24.55 1.71
N SER A 179 -8.20 23.76 1.98
CA SER A 179 -8.11 22.31 2.16
C SER A 179 -7.69 21.62 0.86
N ALA A 180 -8.23 22.03 -0.28
CA ALA A 180 -7.85 21.51 -1.60
C ALA A 180 -6.36 21.75 -1.91
N GLY A 181 -5.86 22.97 -1.74
CA GLY A 181 -4.46 23.29 -1.96
C GLY A 181 -3.52 22.55 -1.02
N SER A 182 -3.91 22.43 0.26
CA SER A 182 -3.15 21.70 1.27
C SER A 182 -3.09 20.19 0.96
N PHE A 183 -4.20 19.60 0.57
CA PHE A 183 -4.26 18.19 0.16
C PHE A 183 -3.38 17.93 -1.07
N TYR A 184 -3.55 18.74 -2.10
CA TYR A 184 -2.78 18.61 -3.33
C TYR A 184 -1.27 18.63 -3.05
N GLY A 185 -0.78 19.64 -2.31
CA GLY A 185 0.64 19.77 -2.00
C GLY A 185 1.16 18.62 -1.14
N LEU A 186 0.42 18.20 -0.10
CA LEU A 186 0.82 17.09 0.77
C LEU A 186 0.81 15.76 0.02
N ALA A 187 -0.24 15.46 -0.71
CA ALA A 187 -0.40 14.18 -1.39
C ALA A 187 0.64 14.00 -2.51
N PHE A 188 0.88 15.03 -3.35
CA PHE A 188 1.97 15.00 -4.33
C PHE A 188 3.35 14.91 -3.68
N GLY A 189 3.55 15.63 -2.56
CA GLY A 189 4.79 15.53 -1.80
C GLY A 189 5.05 14.12 -1.30
N ILE A 190 4.02 13.42 -0.81
CA ILE A 190 4.13 12.03 -0.36
C ILE A 190 4.44 11.09 -1.53
N VAL A 191 3.73 11.21 -2.67
CA VAL A 191 4.01 10.41 -3.87
C VAL A 191 5.46 10.58 -4.29
N TYR A 192 5.93 11.81 -4.43
CA TYR A 192 7.30 12.11 -4.87
C TYR A 192 8.36 11.57 -3.91
N VAL A 193 8.19 11.82 -2.60
CA VAL A 193 9.14 11.35 -1.58
C VAL A 193 9.14 9.83 -1.50
N LEU A 194 7.98 9.19 -1.62
CA LEU A 194 7.88 7.73 -1.60
C LEU A 194 8.60 7.11 -2.81
N GLU A 195 8.38 7.62 -4.02
CA GLU A 195 9.08 7.14 -5.22
C GLU A 195 10.61 7.31 -5.10
N LEU A 196 11.06 8.46 -4.60
CA LEU A 196 12.47 8.72 -4.37
C LEU A 196 13.06 7.76 -3.33
N ALA A 197 12.36 7.58 -2.20
CA ALA A 197 12.79 6.67 -1.14
C ALA A 197 12.81 5.20 -1.61
N MET A 198 11.83 4.77 -2.41
CA MET A 198 11.82 3.44 -3.00
C MET A 198 13.04 3.21 -3.89
N LYS A 199 13.30 4.14 -4.81
CA LYS A 199 14.38 4.00 -5.79
C LYS A 199 15.78 4.06 -5.17
N PHE A 200 16.01 4.95 -4.22
CA PHE A 200 17.36 5.24 -3.70
C PHE A 200 17.66 4.67 -2.32
N LEU A 201 16.65 4.33 -1.53
CA LEU A 201 16.83 3.89 -0.15
C LEU A 201 16.31 2.47 0.08
N PHE A 202 15.03 2.21 -0.17
CA PHE A 202 14.41 0.97 0.26
C PHE A 202 14.82 -0.23 -0.59
N ILE A 203 14.68 -0.16 -1.91
CA ILE A 203 15.04 -1.27 -2.80
C ILE A 203 16.53 -1.60 -2.71
N PRO A 204 17.46 -0.63 -2.89
CA PRO A 204 18.89 -0.93 -2.75
C PRO A 204 19.26 -1.36 -1.33
N GLY A 205 18.64 -0.75 -0.30
CA GLY A 205 18.90 -1.09 1.09
C GLY A 205 18.54 -2.53 1.44
N VAL A 206 17.41 -3.03 0.96
CA VAL A 206 17.00 -4.42 1.17
C VAL A 206 17.85 -5.39 0.36
N HIS A 207 18.27 -5.03 -0.86
CA HIS A 207 19.23 -5.84 -1.64
C HIS A 207 20.56 -5.96 -0.92
N ILE A 208 21.12 -4.87 -0.40
CA ILE A 208 22.35 -4.88 0.38
C ILE A 208 22.17 -5.73 1.64
N TYR A 209 21.06 -5.58 2.35
CA TYR A 209 20.74 -6.41 3.53
C TYR A 209 20.79 -7.90 3.20
N VAL A 210 20.08 -8.32 2.14
CA VAL A 210 20.02 -9.73 1.73
C VAL A 210 21.38 -10.23 1.28
N LEU A 211 22.13 -9.44 0.51
CA LEU A 211 23.48 -9.79 0.08
C LEU A 211 24.42 -9.98 1.28
N LEU A 212 24.37 -9.07 2.27
CA LEU A 212 25.16 -9.18 3.50
C LEU A 212 24.82 -10.45 4.28
N VAL A 213 23.53 -10.77 4.42
CA VAL A 213 23.08 -11.99 5.10
C VAL A 213 23.59 -13.25 4.38
N LEU A 214 23.49 -13.30 3.05
CA LEU A 214 23.99 -14.44 2.28
C LEU A 214 25.51 -14.58 2.37
N LEU A 215 26.26 -13.48 2.28
CA LEU A 215 27.71 -13.49 2.42
C LEU A 215 28.18 -13.85 3.83
N ASP A 216 27.44 -13.43 4.86
CA ASP A 216 27.78 -13.73 6.26
C ASP A 216 27.78 -15.25 6.53
N HIS A 217 26.86 -15.98 5.91
CA HIS A 217 26.75 -17.43 6.07
C HIS A 217 27.69 -18.23 5.13
N LEU A 218 28.39 -17.56 4.21
CA LEU A 218 29.43 -18.19 3.40
C LEU A 218 30.67 -18.53 4.23
N PHE A 219 30.97 -17.70 5.23
CA PHE A 219 32.11 -17.85 6.14
C PHE A 219 31.70 -18.55 7.44
N GLU A 220 32.62 -19.25 8.07
CA GLU A 220 32.38 -19.92 9.36
C GLU A 220 32.14 -18.94 10.51
N GLU A 221 32.81 -17.79 10.48
CA GLU A 221 32.64 -16.72 11.44
C GLU A 221 31.72 -15.64 10.88
N SER A 222 30.60 -15.35 11.58
CA SER A 222 29.68 -14.28 11.20
C SER A 222 30.30 -12.90 11.42
N LYS A 223 30.86 -12.31 10.36
CA LYS A 223 31.56 -11.01 10.39
C LYS A 223 30.68 -9.85 9.88
N LEU A 224 29.64 -10.15 9.11
CA LEU A 224 28.81 -9.16 8.44
C LEU A 224 27.43 -8.97 9.08
N SER A 225 27.06 -9.81 10.05
CA SER A 225 25.74 -9.77 10.71
C SER A 225 25.39 -8.39 11.27
N LYS A 226 26.35 -7.69 11.87
CA LYS A 226 26.14 -6.33 12.43
C LYS A 226 25.87 -5.28 11.35
N PHE A 227 26.50 -5.42 10.17
CA PHE A 227 26.19 -4.56 9.03
C PHE A 227 24.78 -4.83 8.50
N ALA A 228 24.36 -6.09 8.39
CA ALA A 228 23.00 -6.44 8.01
C ALA A 228 21.96 -5.86 8.99
N GLU A 229 22.19 -5.99 10.32
CA GLU A 229 21.35 -5.38 11.35
C GLU A 229 21.27 -3.85 11.21
N LEU A 230 22.38 -3.19 10.84
CA LEU A 230 22.41 -1.73 10.63
C LEU A 230 21.50 -1.32 9.47
N PHE A 231 21.57 -2.02 8.31
CA PHE A 231 20.69 -1.75 7.18
C PHE A 231 19.22 -2.00 7.52
N GLU A 232 18.91 -3.11 8.18
CA GLU A 232 17.55 -3.41 8.65
C GLU A 232 17.01 -2.30 9.56
N SER A 233 17.80 -1.90 10.56
CA SER A 233 17.43 -0.85 11.52
C SER A 233 17.28 0.51 10.86
N GLY A 234 18.16 0.83 9.88
CA GLY A 234 18.10 2.06 9.11
C GLY A 234 16.82 2.16 8.28
N ILE A 235 16.43 1.07 7.60
CA ILE A 235 15.17 1.01 6.85
C ILE A 235 13.98 1.21 7.78
N TYR A 236 13.94 0.52 8.92
CA TYR A 236 12.84 0.67 9.88
C TYR A 236 12.76 2.06 10.48
N LEU A 237 13.90 2.70 10.75
CA LEU A 237 13.95 4.08 11.22
C LEU A 237 13.38 5.02 10.15
N ALA A 238 13.80 4.87 8.89
CA ALA A 238 13.32 5.69 7.78
C ALA A 238 11.80 5.56 7.60
N LEU A 239 11.24 4.34 7.66
CA LEU A 239 9.81 4.09 7.60
C LEU A 239 9.05 4.75 8.76
N LYS A 240 9.54 4.64 9.98
CA LYS A 240 8.94 5.26 11.17
C LYS A 240 8.96 6.79 11.09
N VAL A 241 10.10 7.36 10.71
CA VAL A 241 10.25 8.81 10.57
C VAL A 241 9.35 9.33 9.44
N GLY A 242 9.33 8.67 8.27
CA GLY A 242 8.45 9.03 7.17
C GLY A 242 6.98 9.05 7.57
N LEU A 243 6.51 8.00 8.25
CA LEU A 243 5.13 7.93 8.75
C LEU A 243 4.83 9.03 9.79
N ALA A 244 5.74 9.27 10.74
CA ALA A 244 5.57 10.30 11.76
C ALA A 244 5.51 11.71 11.15
N VAL A 245 6.36 12.00 10.16
CA VAL A 245 6.35 13.29 9.44
C VAL A 245 5.04 13.50 8.71
N VAL A 246 4.57 12.50 7.95
CA VAL A 246 3.31 12.61 7.21
C VAL A 246 2.13 12.75 8.15
N MET A 247 2.05 11.97 9.22
CA MET A 247 0.99 12.13 10.23
C MET A 247 1.03 13.51 10.88
N GLY A 248 2.21 13.99 11.26
CA GLY A 248 2.38 15.32 11.85
C GLY A 248 1.94 16.44 10.91
N MET A 249 2.39 16.41 9.65
CA MET A 249 1.96 17.37 8.63
C MET A 249 0.47 17.27 8.34
N GLY A 250 -0.09 16.07 8.23
CA GLY A 250 -1.50 15.85 7.99
C GLY A 250 -2.37 16.39 9.12
N VAL A 251 -2.01 16.16 10.38
CA VAL A 251 -2.73 16.74 11.55
C VAL A 251 -2.70 18.26 11.51
N VAL A 252 -1.53 18.87 11.27
CA VAL A 252 -1.42 20.33 11.19
C VAL A 252 -2.29 20.90 10.07
N GLN A 253 -2.24 20.29 8.88
CA GLN A 253 -3.04 20.74 7.74
C GLN A 253 -4.53 20.52 7.95
N SER A 254 -4.95 19.41 8.54
CA SER A 254 -6.36 19.12 8.82
C SER A 254 -6.99 20.06 9.86
N LEU A 255 -6.18 20.72 10.69
CA LEU A 255 -6.64 21.73 11.63
C LEU A 255 -6.68 23.14 11.02
N ILE A 256 -5.63 23.52 10.27
CA ILE A 256 -5.46 24.89 9.76
C ILE A 256 -6.30 25.14 8.51
N ALA A 257 -6.32 24.21 7.56
CA ALA A 257 -6.98 24.42 6.27
C ALA A 257 -8.50 24.62 6.39
N PRO A 258 -9.25 23.75 7.10
CA PRO A 258 -10.70 23.96 7.30
C PRO A 258 -11.02 25.22 8.09
N ALA A 259 -10.16 25.65 9.03
CA ALA A 259 -10.36 26.92 9.73
C ALA A 259 -10.29 28.13 8.79
N LYS A 260 -9.37 28.12 7.82
CA LYS A 260 -9.29 29.15 6.76
C LYS A 260 -10.50 29.09 5.82
N ASP A 261 -10.95 27.89 5.43
CA ASP A 261 -12.11 27.72 4.56
C ASP A 261 -13.39 28.24 5.21
N ARG A 262 -13.61 27.96 6.50
CA ARG A 262 -14.77 28.49 7.25
C ARG A 262 -14.80 30.02 7.30
N LEU A 263 -13.65 30.65 7.51
CA LEU A 263 -13.54 32.11 7.51
C LEU A 263 -13.86 32.70 6.13
N SER A 264 -13.42 32.07 5.06
CA SER A 264 -13.65 32.50 3.69
C SER A 264 -15.13 32.36 3.28
N VAL A 265 -15.75 31.23 3.56
CA VAL A 265 -17.15 30.94 3.24
C VAL A 265 -18.08 31.85 4.04
N SER A 266 -17.82 32.08 5.34
CA SER A 266 -18.66 32.92 6.18
C SER A 266 -18.70 34.37 5.69
N SER A 267 -17.59 34.91 5.17
CA SER A 267 -17.55 36.28 4.64
C SER A 267 -18.34 36.42 3.34
N LEU A 268 -18.33 35.44 2.46
CA LEU A 268 -19.13 35.40 1.24
C LEU A 268 -20.63 35.27 1.56
N TYR A 269 -20.98 34.37 2.50
CA TYR A 269 -22.38 34.14 2.92
C TYR A 269 -23.03 35.38 3.58
N GLN A 270 -22.27 36.14 4.37
CA GLN A 270 -22.72 37.39 4.96
C GLN A 270 -22.95 38.46 3.88
N GLY A 271 -22.14 38.50 2.82
CA GLY A 271 -22.34 39.39 1.67
C GLY A 271 -23.65 39.11 0.92
N PHE A 272 -23.97 37.82 0.69
CA PHE A 272 -25.22 37.43 0.01
C PHE A 272 -26.48 37.65 0.88
N LYS A 273 -26.42 37.41 2.20
CA LYS A 273 -27.54 37.67 3.12
C LYS A 273 -27.89 39.14 3.26
N ALA A 274 -26.95 40.04 2.92
CA ALA A 274 -27.19 41.49 2.97
C ALA A 274 -28.08 42.01 1.81
N VAL A 275 -28.40 41.20 0.80
CA VAL A 275 -29.26 41.59 -0.34
C VAL A 275 -30.70 41.20 -0.04
N PRO A 276 -31.59 42.19 0.22
CA PRO A 276 -32.98 41.92 0.54
C PRO A 276 -33.74 41.32 -0.64
N GLY A 277 -34.43 40.20 -0.41
CA GLY A 277 -35.26 39.50 -1.41
C GLY A 277 -34.63 38.34 -2.15
N VAL A 278 -33.30 38.22 -2.15
CA VAL A 278 -32.57 37.14 -2.82
C VAL A 278 -32.00 36.12 -1.83
N GLY A 279 -31.78 36.54 -0.57
CA GLY A 279 -31.06 35.75 0.43
C GLY A 279 -31.70 34.43 0.83
N ASN A 280 -33.03 34.33 0.83
CA ASN A 280 -33.73 33.11 1.28
C ASN A 280 -33.79 32.03 0.17
N SER A 281 -33.96 32.44 -1.09
CA SER A 281 -34.02 31.49 -2.22
C SER A 281 -32.65 30.98 -2.65
N CYS A 282 -31.61 31.84 -2.57
CA CYS A 282 -30.23 31.45 -2.79
C CYS A 282 -29.66 30.59 -1.64
N GLY A 283 -30.19 30.79 -0.40
CA GLY A 283 -29.79 29.99 0.77
C GLY A 283 -30.15 28.54 0.64
N ALA A 284 -31.41 28.22 0.31
CA ALA A 284 -31.87 26.84 0.15
C ALA A 284 -31.18 26.10 -1.04
N ALA A 285 -31.02 26.78 -2.18
CA ALA A 285 -30.28 26.22 -3.32
C ALA A 285 -28.80 26.00 -2.97
N GLY A 286 -28.17 26.94 -2.27
CA GLY A 286 -26.76 26.79 -1.84
C GLY A 286 -26.54 25.68 -0.81
N GLU A 287 -27.51 25.45 0.09
CA GLU A 287 -27.45 24.31 1.03
C GLU A 287 -27.61 22.95 0.33
N LEU A 288 -28.52 22.85 -0.65
CA LEU A 288 -28.69 21.64 -1.46
C LEU A 288 -27.42 21.33 -2.29
N LEU A 289 -26.90 22.35 -2.99
CA LEU A 289 -25.69 22.22 -3.80
C LEU A 289 -24.46 21.84 -2.94
N GLY A 290 -24.32 22.45 -1.77
CA GLY A 290 -23.28 22.11 -0.79
C GLY A 290 -23.41 20.68 -0.28
N GLY A 291 -24.63 20.22 0.00
CA GLY A 291 -24.91 18.84 0.42
C GLY A 291 -24.49 17.80 -0.62
N CYS A 292 -24.90 17.97 -1.87
CA CYS A 292 -24.51 17.08 -2.98
C CYS A 292 -23.00 17.00 -3.16
N THR A 293 -22.31 18.13 -3.12
CA THR A 293 -20.85 18.17 -3.29
C THR A 293 -20.11 17.51 -2.13
N ILE A 294 -20.62 17.61 -0.91
CA ILE A 294 -20.08 16.89 0.26
C ILE A 294 -20.26 15.39 0.11
N MET A 295 -21.41 14.93 -0.39
CA MET A 295 -21.65 13.51 -0.65
C MET A 295 -20.66 12.97 -1.70
N ILE A 296 -20.54 13.62 -2.85
CA ILE A 296 -19.59 13.24 -3.90
C ILE A 296 -18.16 13.16 -3.37
N LYS A 297 -17.73 14.18 -2.64
CA LYS A 297 -16.40 14.22 -2.02
C LYS A 297 -16.15 13.03 -1.09
N ASN A 298 -17.11 12.71 -0.21
CA ASN A 298 -16.99 11.61 0.73
C ASN A 298 -17.00 10.26 0.01
N SER A 299 -17.86 10.11 -0.98
CA SER A 299 -17.94 8.89 -1.83
C SER A 299 -16.67 8.68 -2.64
N MET A 300 -16.09 9.74 -3.23
CA MET A 300 -14.79 9.67 -3.90
C MET A 300 -13.64 9.27 -2.94
N GLY A 301 -13.64 9.82 -1.73
CA GLY A 301 -12.67 9.44 -0.71
C GLY A 301 -12.80 7.96 -0.33
N ALA A 302 -14.02 7.48 -0.12
CA ALA A 302 -14.30 6.07 0.20
C ALA A 302 -13.91 5.13 -0.95
N ALA A 303 -14.28 5.47 -2.19
CA ALA A 303 -13.90 4.71 -3.38
C ALA A 303 -12.38 4.63 -3.55
N ALA A 304 -11.67 5.75 -3.37
CA ALA A 304 -10.20 5.77 -3.45
C ALA A 304 -9.54 4.90 -2.38
N LEU A 305 -10.04 4.91 -1.14
CA LEU A 305 -9.54 4.01 -0.09
C LEU A 305 -9.75 2.54 -0.43
N LEU A 306 -10.88 2.19 -1.02
CA LEU A 306 -11.19 0.83 -1.47
C LEU A 306 -10.24 0.41 -2.61
N VAL A 307 -10.04 1.27 -3.62
CA VAL A 307 -9.10 1.00 -4.72
C VAL A 307 -7.66 0.83 -4.21
N LEU A 308 -7.22 1.65 -3.25
CA LEU A 308 -5.91 1.49 -2.64
C LEU A 308 -5.74 0.13 -1.95
N VAL A 309 -6.78 -0.36 -1.28
CA VAL A 309 -6.76 -1.69 -0.67
C VAL A 309 -6.66 -2.77 -1.75
N ILE A 310 -7.44 -2.68 -2.82
CA ILE A 310 -7.43 -3.65 -3.93
C ILE A 310 -6.06 -3.67 -4.61
N LEU A 311 -5.50 -2.51 -4.98
CA LEU A 311 -4.19 -2.39 -5.63
C LEU A 311 -3.04 -2.90 -4.77
N GLY A 312 -3.14 -2.71 -3.45
CA GLY A 312 -2.12 -3.15 -2.51
C GLY A 312 -2.23 -4.62 -2.11
N LEU A 313 -3.42 -5.20 -2.19
CA LEU A 313 -3.70 -6.55 -1.67
C LEU A 313 -2.91 -7.63 -2.43
N GLU A 314 -2.96 -7.63 -3.76
CA GLU A 314 -2.28 -8.60 -4.61
C GLU A 314 -0.77 -8.66 -4.32
N PRO A 315 0.00 -7.56 -4.46
CA PRO A 315 1.44 -7.60 -4.24
C PRO A 315 1.81 -7.87 -2.78
N VAL A 316 1.02 -7.40 -1.80
CA VAL A 316 1.23 -7.71 -0.37
C VAL A 316 1.05 -9.19 -0.10
N LEU A 317 -0.01 -9.83 -0.62
CA LEU A 317 -0.24 -11.26 -0.46
C LEU A 317 0.86 -12.07 -1.12
N LYS A 318 1.32 -11.68 -2.31
CA LYS A 318 2.41 -12.34 -3.01
C LYS A 318 3.72 -12.32 -2.22
N VAL A 319 4.13 -11.16 -1.73
CA VAL A 319 5.33 -11.03 -0.86
C VAL A 319 5.14 -11.79 0.46
N LEU A 320 3.93 -11.82 1.02
CA LEU A 320 3.60 -12.61 2.21
C LEU A 320 3.76 -14.11 1.95
N CYS A 321 3.31 -14.61 0.80
CA CYS A 321 3.51 -16.00 0.39
C CYS A 321 5.01 -16.33 0.31
N PHE A 322 5.83 -15.50 -0.32
CA PHE A 322 7.27 -15.67 -0.34
C PHE A 322 7.88 -15.69 1.07
N HIS A 323 7.49 -14.75 1.92
CA HIS A 323 7.96 -14.69 3.31
C HIS A 323 7.67 -15.99 4.08
N VAL A 324 6.44 -16.50 3.98
CA VAL A 324 6.02 -17.74 4.65
C VAL A 324 6.77 -18.95 4.05
N MET A 325 6.86 -19.02 2.72
CA MET A 325 7.49 -20.14 2.03
C MET A 325 8.99 -20.22 2.29
N TYR A 326 9.73 -19.11 2.35
CA TYR A 326 11.14 -19.12 2.76
C TYR A 326 11.32 -19.63 4.19
N ARG A 327 10.45 -19.23 5.11
CA ARG A 327 10.49 -19.74 6.49
C ARG A 327 10.20 -21.23 6.55
N LEU A 328 9.21 -21.70 5.79
CA LEU A 328 8.90 -23.13 5.70
C LEU A 328 10.05 -23.91 5.05
N ALA A 329 10.62 -23.40 3.95
CA ALA A 329 11.77 -24.01 3.29
C ALA A 329 12.97 -24.14 4.24
N SER A 330 13.30 -23.08 4.98
CA SER A 330 14.36 -23.13 5.98
C SER A 330 14.10 -24.20 7.06
N ALA A 331 12.89 -24.28 7.58
CA ALA A 331 12.51 -25.27 8.59
C ALA A 331 12.59 -26.72 8.05
N VAL A 332 12.12 -26.95 6.82
CA VAL A 332 12.19 -28.26 6.17
C VAL A 332 13.64 -28.68 5.87
N LEU A 333 14.49 -27.73 5.47
CA LEU A 333 15.87 -28.01 5.12
C LEU A 333 16.80 -28.17 6.32
N GLN A 334 16.42 -27.63 7.49
CA GLN A 334 17.24 -27.65 8.70
C GLN A 334 17.76 -29.05 9.09
N PRO A 335 16.97 -30.16 9.03
CA PRO A 335 17.48 -31.50 9.37
C PRO A 335 18.37 -32.14 8.28
N PHE A 336 18.30 -31.66 7.05
CA PHE A 336 18.98 -32.27 5.90
C PHE A 336 20.26 -31.55 5.47
N CYS A 337 20.29 -30.22 5.64
CA CYS A 337 21.34 -29.34 5.15
C CYS A 337 22.22 -28.81 6.27
N ASP A 338 23.36 -28.20 5.89
CA ASP A 338 24.19 -27.42 6.81
C ASP A 338 23.39 -26.25 7.41
N LYS A 339 23.63 -25.97 8.69
CA LYS A 339 22.96 -24.90 9.44
C LYS A 339 23.09 -23.54 8.72
N ARG A 340 24.27 -23.26 8.14
CA ARG A 340 24.54 -22.02 7.40
C ARG A 340 23.60 -21.84 6.20
N LEU A 341 23.30 -22.93 5.48
CA LEU A 341 22.37 -22.89 4.34
C LEU A 341 20.93 -22.64 4.81
N ALA A 342 20.47 -23.30 5.86
CA ALA A 342 19.13 -23.11 6.39
C ALA A 342 18.93 -21.68 6.91
N GLU A 343 19.95 -21.12 7.58
CA GLU A 343 19.94 -19.74 8.08
C GLU A 343 19.96 -18.70 6.95
N SER A 344 20.66 -18.96 5.84
CA SER A 344 20.63 -18.12 4.64
C SER A 344 19.23 -18.03 4.04
N ILE A 345 18.55 -19.16 3.91
CA ILE A 345 17.17 -19.22 3.42
C ILE A 345 16.21 -18.48 4.40
N ALA A 346 16.41 -18.63 5.72
CA ALA A 346 15.67 -17.87 6.71
C ALA A 346 15.91 -16.35 6.60
N GLY A 347 17.15 -15.95 6.27
CA GLY A 347 17.53 -14.57 6.01
C GLY A 347 16.81 -13.96 4.81
N MET A 348 16.62 -14.75 3.73
CA MET A 348 15.76 -14.35 2.60
C MET A 348 14.33 -14.07 3.06
N GLY A 349 13.78 -14.95 3.91
CA GLY A 349 12.47 -14.73 4.52
C GLY A 349 12.40 -13.42 5.32
N LYS A 350 13.46 -13.06 6.05
CA LYS A 350 13.52 -11.74 6.74
C LYS A 350 13.54 -10.58 5.75
N GLY A 351 14.28 -10.67 4.64
CA GLY A 351 14.28 -9.69 3.56
C GLY A 351 12.88 -9.45 2.99
N CYS A 352 12.12 -10.52 2.72
CA CYS A 352 10.70 -10.42 2.34
C CYS A 352 9.86 -9.72 3.43
N GLY A 353 10.15 -9.98 4.71
CA GLY A 353 9.49 -9.33 5.83
C GLY A 353 9.76 -7.81 5.89
N ILE A 354 10.94 -7.36 5.46
CA ILE A 354 11.26 -5.93 5.33
C ILE A 354 10.44 -5.34 4.18
N TYR A 355 10.37 -5.98 3.02
CA TYR A 355 9.54 -5.55 1.90
C TYR A 355 8.06 -5.44 2.27
N LEU A 356 7.50 -6.43 3.01
CA LEU A 356 6.14 -6.35 3.53
C LEU A 356 5.90 -5.09 4.38
N LYS A 357 6.85 -4.72 5.23
CA LYS A 357 6.73 -3.51 6.05
C LYS A 357 6.81 -2.24 5.22
N ILE A 358 7.65 -2.21 4.19
CA ILE A 358 7.75 -1.09 3.24
C ILE A 358 6.43 -0.89 2.52
N MET A 359 5.87 -1.96 1.92
CA MET A 359 4.60 -1.89 1.19
C MET A 359 3.44 -1.47 2.08
N TRP A 360 3.37 -2.06 3.28
CA TRP A 360 2.34 -1.72 4.25
C TRP A 360 2.43 -0.26 4.69
N ASN A 361 3.65 0.24 4.89
CA ASN A 361 3.87 1.64 5.25
C ASN A 361 3.46 2.58 4.11
N ALA A 362 3.77 2.26 2.85
CA ALA A 362 3.37 3.02 1.69
C ALA A 362 1.83 3.14 1.57
N LEU A 363 1.12 2.01 1.72
CA LEU A 363 -0.34 2.00 1.70
C LEU A 363 -0.93 2.82 2.86
N LEU A 364 -0.36 2.71 4.06
CA LEU A 364 -0.79 3.51 5.23
C LEU A 364 -0.59 5.01 5.00
N LEU A 365 0.49 5.44 4.36
CA LEU A 365 0.74 6.85 4.07
C LEU A 365 -0.39 7.44 3.20
N PHE A 366 -0.75 6.77 2.11
CA PHE A 366 -1.84 7.21 1.24
C PHE A 366 -3.21 7.14 1.92
N PHE A 367 -3.47 6.04 2.61
CA PHE A 367 -4.71 5.85 3.36
C PHE A 367 -4.93 6.97 4.39
N LEU A 368 -3.91 7.27 5.19
CA LEU A 368 -3.98 8.35 6.18
C LEU A 368 -4.15 9.72 5.53
N THR A 369 -3.50 9.98 4.40
CA THR A 369 -3.61 11.26 3.69
C THR A 369 -5.04 11.51 3.24
N ILE A 370 -5.69 10.53 2.59
CA ILE A 370 -7.08 10.65 2.13
C ILE A 370 -8.01 10.75 3.34
N SER A 371 -7.85 9.87 4.34
CA SER A 371 -8.70 9.82 5.52
C SER A 371 -8.69 11.11 6.34
N MET A 372 -7.50 11.71 6.54
CA MET A 372 -7.37 12.96 7.30
C MET A 372 -8.13 14.11 6.62
N ILE A 373 -8.01 14.23 5.30
CA ILE A 373 -8.71 15.28 4.56
C ILE A 373 -10.20 15.02 4.49
N ALA A 374 -10.63 13.79 4.22
CA ALA A 374 -12.04 13.42 4.23
C ALA A 374 -12.69 13.74 5.59
N ALA A 375 -12.03 13.36 6.68
CA ALA A 375 -12.51 13.65 8.03
C ALA A 375 -12.55 15.16 8.35
N SER A 376 -11.47 15.91 8.02
CA SER A 376 -11.37 17.32 8.35
C SER A 376 -12.38 18.21 7.62
N THR A 377 -12.78 17.82 6.41
CA THR A 377 -13.72 18.57 5.56
C THR A 377 -15.16 18.05 5.65
N GLY A 378 -15.42 16.94 6.36
CA GLY A 378 -16.75 16.34 6.55
C GLY A 378 -17.58 16.96 7.68
N PHE A 379 -16.97 17.72 8.58
CA PHE A 379 -17.65 18.33 9.76
C PHE A 379 -18.10 19.78 9.52
N ILE A 380 -18.62 20.09 8.34
CA ILE A 380 -19.31 21.38 8.14
C ILE A 380 -20.79 21.14 8.44
N ASN A 381 -21.17 21.24 9.71
CA ASN A 381 -22.52 21.48 10.18
C ASN A 381 -22.74 22.99 10.41
#